data_5b04d237ce30c0808a1cc872917e521e
#
_entry.id   5b04d237ce30c0808a1cc872917e521e
#
_cell.length_a   1.000
_cell.length_b   1.000
_cell.length_c   1.000
_cell.angle_alpha   90.00
_cell.angle_beta   90.00
_cell.angle_gamma   90.00
#
_symmetry.space_group_name_H-M   'P 1'
#
loop_
_entity.id
_entity.type
_entity.pdbx_description
1 polymer ?
#
loop_
_entity_poly.entity_id
_entity_poly.type
_entity_poly.pdbx_seq_one_letter_code
_entity_poly.pdbx_strand_id
1 'polypeptide(L)'
;SAAAEAWMRMLHRVMVEAGVTSGDLEKGHFRCDANVSLAPKGGPLGTRVELKNINSFRFLAKAIDSEIERQRKVIASGDRVIQSTRSWTGSGTEALRSKEDAADYRYFPDPDLGPVPIMAEDLKFADERLQGVPLDVFLLDEDRAEVERFQSAYDLPTGDVDALISAPDQRRFFEQAVAAGGIAKPMANWIRGPWARWMNEHSGETPQVRPDQVVDLERRIADGQL
;
A
#
# COMPACT_ATOMS: atom_id res chain seq x y z
N SER A 1 0.12 7.97 -12.48
CA SER A 1 -0.60 7.46 -11.30
C SER A 1 -0.23 6.02 -10.98
N ALA A 2 -0.20 5.11 -11.98
CA ALA A 2 0.11 3.70 -11.75
C ALA A 2 1.48 3.47 -11.08
N ALA A 3 2.52 4.17 -11.50
CA ALA A 3 3.84 4.08 -10.87
C ALA A 3 3.83 4.54 -9.40
N ALA A 4 3.04 5.57 -9.06
CA ALA A 4 2.92 6.04 -7.69
C ALA A 4 2.17 5.00 -6.82
N GLU A 5 1.13 4.36 -7.36
CA GLU A 5 0.43 3.27 -6.67
C GLU A 5 1.35 2.07 -6.42
N ALA A 6 2.09 1.63 -7.44
CA ALA A 6 3.02 0.51 -7.34
C ALA A 6 4.12 0.80 -6.31
N TRP A 7 4.70 2.01 -6.34
CA TRP A 7 5.70 2.44 -5.37
C TRP A 7 5.15 2.45 -3.94
N MET A 8 3.94 2.96 -3.74
CA MET A 8 3.33 3.00 -2.41
C MET A 8 3.03 1.58 -1.87
N ARG A 9 2.57 0.65 -2.73
CA ARG A 9 2.36 -0.76 -2.36
C ARG A 9 3.66 -1.43 -1.94
N MET A 10 4.72 -1.20 -2.70
CA MET A 10 6.05 -1.70 -2.38
C MET A 10 6.55 -1.17 -1.04
N LEU A 11 6.51 0.15 -0.83
CA LEU A 11 6.92 0.76 0.44
C LEU A 11 6.12 0.22 1.62
N HIS A 12 4.80 0.12 1.47
CA HIS A 12 3.92 -0.45 2.49
C HIS A 12 4.35 -1.87 2.85
N ARG A 13 4.57 -2.74 1.85
CA ARG A 13 5.03 -4.12 2.07
C ARG A 13 6.34 -4.16 2.84
N VAL A 14 7.33 -3.40 2.42
CA VAL A 14 8.63 -3.33 3.10
C VAL A 14 8.47 -2.91 4.56
N MET A 15 7.67 -1.89 4.83
CA MET A 15 7.45 -1.40 6.19
C MET A 15 6.74 -2.42 7.09
N VAL A 16 5.81 -3.18 6.52
CA VAL A 16 5.11 -4.27 7.23
C VAL A 16 6.04 -5.45 7.47
N GLU A 17 6.78 -5.89 6.46
CA GLU A 17 7.74 -7.00 6.57
C GLU A 17 8.89 -6.68 7.54
N ALA A 18 9.35 -5.43 7.56
CA ALA A 18 10.33 -4.95 8.52
C ALA A 18 9.78 -4.79 9.96
N GLY A 19 8.48 -5.00 10.16
CA GLY A 19 7.83 -4.85 11.47
C GLY A 19 7.75 -3.40 11.97
N VAL A 20 7.90 -2.40 11.08
CA VAL A 20 7.84 -0.97 11.42
C VAL A 20 6.39 -0.53 11.68
N THR A 21 5.45 -1.10 10.93
CA THR A 21 4.01 -0.79 11.04
C THR A 21 3.18 -2.01 10.73
N SER A 22 1.92 -2.03 11.20
CA SER A 22 0.93 -3.02 10.77
C SER A 22 0.36 -2.73 9.37
N GLY A 23 0.63 -1.54 8.83
CA GLY A 23 0.19 -1.14 7.50
C GLY A 23 -1.29 -0.78 7.35
N ASP A 24 -2.07 -0.78 8.43
CA ASP A 24 -3.52 -0.48 8.39
C ASP A 24 -3.75 0.99 8.02
N LEU A 25 -4.19 1.23 6.78
CA LEU A 25 -4.46 2.58 6.29
C LEU A 25 -5.70 3.22 6.95
N GLU A 26 -6.70 2.41 7.30
CA GLU A 26 -7.94 2.92 7.92
C GLU A 26 -7.68 3.37 9.35
N LYS A 27 -6.82 2.67 10.07
CA LYS A 27 -6.38 3.05 11.43
C LYS A 27 -5.29 4.12 11.42
N GLY A 28 -4.82 4.53 10.24
CA GLY A 28 -3.76 5.53 10.10
C GLY A 28 -2.37 5.04 10.48
N HIS A 29 -2.16 3.72 10.53
CA HIS A 29 -0.84 3.12 10.79
C HIS A 29 0.09 3.27 9.58
N PHE A 30 -0.47 3.51 8.40
CA PHE A 30 0.22 3.93 7.20
C PHE A 30 -0.58 5.03 6.51
N ARG A 31 0.04 6.16 6.20
CA ARG A 31 -0.62 7.32 5.60
C ARG A 31 0.16 7.83 4.40
N CYS A 32 -0.56 8.32 3.41
CA CYS A 32 0.02 8.90 2.21
C CYS A 32 -0.67 10.20 1.86
N ASP A 33 0.12 11.24 1.63
CA ASP A 33 -0.29 12.48 0.99
C ASP A 33 0.47 12.58 -0.34
N ALA A 34 -0.20 12.99 -1.42
CA ALA A 34 0.42 13.11 -2.72
C ALA A 34 0.56 14.57 -3.13
N ASN A 35 1.72 14.92 -3.66
CA ASN A 35 1.96 16.23 -4.26
C ASN A 35 1.99 16.09 -5.78
N VAL A 36 1.11 16.80 -6.47
CA VAL A 36 0.94 16.74 -7.92
C VAL A 36 1.20 18.09 -8.55
N SER A 37 2.02 18.12 -9.60
CA SER A 37 2.22 19.29 -10.45
C SER A 37 2.35 18.87 -11.91
N LEU A 38 1.85 19.68 -12.84
CA LEU A 38 2.04 19.49 -14.27
C LEU A 38 3.06 20.48 -14.81
N ALA A 39 3.93 19.97 -15.67
CA ALA A 39 4.92 20.78 -16.38
C ALA A 39 5.11 20.25 -17.82
N PRO A 40 5.58 21.06 -18.76
CA PRO A 40 6.06 20.57 -20.04
C PRO A 40 7.20 19.56 -19.84
N LYS A 41 7.28 18.55 -20.71
CA LYS A 41 8.36 17.55 -20.66
C LYS A 41 9.73 18.22 -20.74
N GLY A 42 10.56 17.99 -19.72
CA GLY A 42 11.90 18.59 -19.62
C GLY A 42 11.93 20.04 -19.11
N GLY A 43 10.77 20.61 -18.80
CA GLY A 43 10.67 21.93 -18.17
C GLY A 43 10.77 21.90 -16.64
N PRO A 44 10.79 23.06 -15.98
CA PRO A 44 10.73 23.16 -14.53
C PRO A 44 9.41 22.63 -14.00
N LEU A 45 9.40 22.18 -12.75
CA LEU A 45 8.18 21.70 -12.08
C LEU A 45 7.10 22.80 -12.06
N GLY A 46 5.86 22.40 -12.28
CA GLY A 46 4.70 23.28 -12.16
C GLY A 46 4.31 23.56 -10.71
N THR A 47 3.22 24.32 -10.52
CA THR A 47 2.67 24.61 -9.19
C THR A 47 2.14 23.34 -8.53
N ARG A 48 2.62 23.09 -7.34
CA ARG A 48 2.27 21.91 -6.52
C ARG A 48 0.88 22.05 -5.92
N VAL A 49 0.10 20.96 -5.99
CA VAL A 49 -1.14 20.77 -5.24
C VAL A 49 -0.99 19.52 -4.39
N GLU A 50 -1.26 19.65 -3.09
CA GLU A 50 -1.23 18.56 -2.13
C GLU A 50 -2.59 17.86 -2.09
N LEU A 51 -2.59 16.52 -2.19
CA LEU A 51 -3.77 15.68 -2.07
C LEU A 51 -3.76 14.94 -0.74
N LYS A 52 -4.82 15.10 0.03
CA LYS A 52 -5.03 14.48 1.34
C LYS A 52 -6.21 13.50 1.34
N ASN A 53 -6.37 12.79 2.46
CA ASN A 53 -7.44 11.83 2.67
C ASN A 53 -7.39 10.64 1.70
N ILE A 54 -6.17 10.13 1.47
CA ILE A 54 -5.92 8.97 0.62
C ILE A 54 -5.71 7.75 1.53
N ASN A 55 -6.75 6.94 1.69
CA ASN A 55 -6.77 5.79 2.60
C ASN A 55 -6.78 4.43 1.87
N SER A 56 -6.42 4.40 0.59
CA SER A 56 -6.15 3.16 -0.14
C SER A 56 -5.21 3.40 -1.33
N PHE A 57 -4.51 2.37 -1.75
CA PHE A 57 -3.62 2.41 -2.92
C PHE A 57 -4.38 2.78 -4.21
N ARG A 58 -5.57 2.19 -4.39
CA ARG A 58 -6.44 2.49 -5.52
C ARG A 58 -6.91 3.95 -5.51
N PHE A 59 -7.14 4.54 -4.35
CA PHE A 59 -7.51 5.93 -4.23
C PHE A 59 -6.34 6.86 -4.54
N LEU A 60 -5.12 6.46 -4.24
CA LEU A 60 -3.93 7.23 -4.64
C LEU A 60 -3.86 7.43 -6.15
N ALA A 61 -3.96 6.35 -6.92
CA ALA A 61 -3.94 6.45 -8.38
C ALA A 61 -5.07 7.32 -8.93
N LYS A 62 -6.29 7.10 -8.45
CA LYS A 62 -7.47 7.88 -8.88
C LYS A 62 -7.39 9.35 -8.50
N ALA A 63 -6.90 9.67 -7.30
CA ALA A 63 -6.74 11.04 -6.83
C ALA A 63 -5.71 11.79 -7.70
N ILE A 64 -4.57 11.14 -7.99
CA ILE A 64 -3.54 11.69 -8.88
C ILE A 64 -4.10 11.93 -10.29
N ASP A 65 -4.81 10.97 -10.88
CA ASP A 65 -5.39 11.11 -12.22
C ASP A 65 -6.43 12.23 -12.26
N SER A 66 -7.29 12.31 -11.26
CA SER A 66 -8.28 13.38 -11.13
C SER A 66 -7.63 14.77 -11.04
N GLU A 67 -6.55 14.88 -10.27
CA GLU A 67 -5.84 16.15 -10.11
C GLU A 67 -5.05 16.53 -11.38
N ILE A 68 -4.42 15.58 -12.06
CA ILE A 68 -3.77 15.77 -13.36
C ILE A 68 -4.79 16.34 -14.36
N GLU A 69 -5.95 15.75 -14.45
CA GLU A 69 -7.00 16.19 -15.38
C GLU A 69 -7.53 17.58 -15.02
N ARG A 70 -7.71 17.87 -13.72
CA ARG A 70 -8.09 19.20 -13.25
C ARG A 70 -7.03 20.25 -13.63
N GLN A 71 -5.75 20.01 -13.32
CA GLN A 71 -4.67 20.95 -13.66
C GLN A 71 -4.55 21.15 -15.17
N ARG A 72 -4.72 20.07 -15.96
CA ARG A 72 -4.74 20.16 -17.43
C ARG A 72 -5.83 21.10 -17.93
N LYS A 73 -7.06 21.01 -17.38
CA LYS A 73 -8.16 21.90 -17.74
C LYS A 73 -7.87 23.35 -17.38
N VAL A 74 -7.35 23.61 -16.18
CA VAL A 74 -6.97 24.96 -15.73
C VAL A 74 -5.90 25.56 -16.66
N ILE A 75 -4.88 24.80 -17.00
CA ILE A 75 -3.81 25.28 -17.89
C ILE A 75 -4.35 25.50 -19.31
N ALA A 76 -5.21 24.62 -19.80
CA ALA A 76 -5.82 24.74 -21.14
C ALA A 76 -6.76 25.95 -21.28
N SER A 77 -7.41 26.41 -20.18
CA SER A 77 -8.21 27.65 -20.18
C SER A 77 -7.36 28.94 -20.12
N GLY A 78 -6.05 28.80 -20.02
CA GLY A 78 -5.13 29.95 -19.88
C GLY A 78 -4.94 30.42 -18.44
N ASP A 79 -5.55 29.74 -17.49
CA ASP A 79 -5.44 30.05 -16.07
C ASP A 79 -4.18 29.42 -15.45
N ARG A 80 -3.86 29.85 -14.24
CA ARG A 80 -2.73 29.32 -13.47
C ARG A 80 -3.22 28.38 -12.37
N VAL A 81 -2.51 27.27 -12.21
CA VAL A 81 -2.72 26.41 -11.05
C VAL A 81 -2.25 27.16 -9.80
N ILE A 82 -3.11 27.22 -8.79
CA ILE A 82 -2.82 27.85 -7.49
C ILE A 82 -2.39 26.76 -6.52
N GLN A 83 -1.32 27.00 -5.78
CA GLN A 83 -0.88 26.11 -4.72
C GLN A 83 -1.98 25.96 -3.66
N SER A 84 -2.42 24.75 -3.42
CA SER A 84 -3.52 24.47 -2.52
C SER A 84 -3.44 23.04 -1.99
N THR A 85 -4.16 22.79 -0.89
CA THR A 85 -4.42 21.44 -0.39
C THR A 85 -5.84 21.05 -0.78
N ARG A 86 -6.00 19.83 -1.30
CA ARG A 86 -7.28 19.27 -1.74
C ARG A 86 -7.52 17.92 -1.07
N SER A 87 -8.76 17.62 -0.75
CA SER A 87 -9.17 16.32 -0.19
C SER A 87 -9.71 15.41 -1.28
N TRP A 88 -9.34 14.15 -1.26
CA TRP A 88 -9.97 13.11 -2.07
C TRP A 88 -11.34 12.74 -1.49
N THR A 89 -12.40 12.75 -2.31
CA THR A 89 -13.79 12.47 -1.90
C THR A 89 -14.30 11.09 -2.36
N GLY A 90 -13.44 10.28 -2.99
CA GLY A 90 -13.83 9.00 -3.60
C GLY A 90 -14.13 9.09 -5.09
N SER A 91 -14.60 10.25 -5.58
CA SER A 91 -14.94 10.49 -6.99
C SER A 91 -14.19 11.67 -7.62
N GLY A 92 -13.61 12.54 -6.81
CA GLY A 92 -12.89 13.73 -7.26
C GLY A 92 -12.08 14.36 -6.15
N THR A 93 -11.51 15.55 -6.41
CA THR A 93 -10.80 16.32 -5.40
C THR A 93 -11.52 17.63 -5.11
N GLU A 94 -11.67 17.97 -3.82
CA GLU A 94 -12.26 19.21 -3.35
C GLU A 94 -11.23 20.08 -2.66
N ALA A 95 -11.28 21.39 -2.87
CA ALA A 95 -10.38 22.31 -2.18
C ALA A 95 -10.69 22.29 -0.67
N LEU A 96 -9.69 22.01 0.13
CA LEU A 96 -9.74 22.29 1.55
C LEU A 96 -9.63 23.81 1.74
N ARG A 97 -10.25 24.32 2.81
CA ARG A 97 -10.16 25.74 3.16
C ARG A 97 -8.69 26.16 3.10
N SER A 98 -8.36 27.13 2.23
CA SER A 98 -7.03 27.71 2.20
C SER A 98 -6.78 28.30 3.59
N LYS A 99 -5.85 27.75 4.33
CA LYS A 99 -5.21 28.50 5.41
C LYS A 99 -4.36 29.53 4.68
N GLU A 100 -4.75 30.77 4.74
CA GLU A 100 -4.09 31.88 4.05
C GLU A 100 -2.64 32.12 4.53
N ASP A 101 -2.17 31.39 5.51
CA ASP A 101 -0.78 31.44 5.94
C ASP A 101 -0.14 30.06 5.79
N ALA A 102 0.99 30.03 5.09
CA ALA A 102 1.91 28.92 5.18
C ALA A 102 2.09 28.62 6.68
N ALA A 103 1.63 27.47 7.12
CA ALA A 103 1.82 27.07 8.50
C ALA A 103 3.32 27.16 8.76
N ASP A 104 3.69 28.13 9.58
CA ASP A 104 5.06 28.24 10.11
C ASP A 104 5.28 26.99 10.96
N TYR A 105 5.74 25.92 10.30
CA TYR A 105 6.19 24.72 10.99
C TYR A 105 7.48 25.10 11.71
N ARG A 106 7.36 25.60 12.91
CA ARG A 106 8.48 25.93 13.78
C ARG A 106 9.20 24.64 14.19
N TYR A 107 9.93 24.05 13.26
CA TYR A 107 10.86 22.96 13.54
C TYR A 107 12.03 23.51 14.36
N PHE A 108 11.87 23.56 15.63
CA PHE A 108 12.96 23.81 16.58
C PHE A 108 13.19 22.53 17.39
N PRO A 109 14.41 22.29 17.88
CA PRO A 109 14.69 21.17 18.76
C PRO A 109 13.75 21.19 19.96
N ASP A 110 13.20 20.04 20.30
CA ASP A 110 12.39 19.89 21.51
C ASP A 110 13.28 20.17 22.73
N PRO A 111 12.88 21.08 23.63
CA PRO A 111 13.70 21.43 24.79
C PRO A 111 13.87 20.27 25.78
N ASP A 112 12.95 19.32 25.80
CA ASP A 112 12.95 18.16 26.68
C ASP A 112 13.67 16.95 26.10
N LEU A 113 14.00 17.01 24.79
CA LEU A 113 14.69 15.92 24.08
C LEU A 113 16.06 16.40 23.59
N GLY A 114 17.12 15.85 24.15
CA GLY A 114 18.48 16.06 23.67
C GLY A 114 18.72 15.44 22.29
N PRO A 115 19.85 15.81 21.64
CA PRO A 115 20.26 15.15 20.41
C PRO A 115 20.40 13.64 20.61
N VAL A 116 19.78 12.85 19.73
CA VAL A 116 19.92 11.39 19.72
C VAL A 116 20.97 11.03 18.66
N PRO A 117 22.22 10.70 19.06
CA PRO A 117 23.22 10.27 18.11
C PRO A 117 22.87 8.86 17.62
N ILE A 118 22.90 8.64 16.33
CA ILE A 118 22.79 7.29 15.73
C ILE A 118 24.19 6.67 15.80
N MET A 119 24.33 5.64 16.59
CA MET A 119 25.59 4.95 16.80
C MET A 119 25.74 3.77 15.83
N ALA A 120 26.96 3.26 15.67
CA ALA A 120 27.22 2.10 14.80
C ALA A 120 26.44 0.85 15.24
N GLU A 121 26.15 0.72 16.52
CA GLU A 121 25.38 -0.37 17.11
C GLU A 121 23.90 -0.30 16.69
N ASP A 122 23.35 0.91 16.59
CA ASP A 122 21.96 1.12 16.12
C ASP A 122 21.80 0.70 14.65
N LEU A 123 22.81 1.03 13.83
CA LEU A 123 22.84 0.61 12.43
C LEU A 123 22.97 -0.91 12.30
N LYS A 124 23.82 -1.53 13.14
CA LYS A 124 23.96 -3.00 13.18
C LYS A 124 22.67 -3.68 13.60
N PHE A 125 21.97 -3.14 14.58
CA PHE A 125 20.66 -3.64 15.01
C PHE A 125 19.60 -3.53 13.90
N ALA A 126 19.62 -2.42 13.14
CA ALA A 126 18.74 -2.25 11.98
C ALA A 126 19.09 -3.27 10.88
N ASP A 127 20.37 -3.47 10.57
CA ASP A 127 20.82 -4.48 9.61
C ASP A 127 20.42 -5.90 10.02
N GLU A 128 20.55 -6.25 11.29
CA GLU A 128 20.13 -7.56 11.81
C GLU A 128 18.62 -7.78 11.70
N ARG A 129 17.81 -6.75 11.90
CA ARG A 129 16.37 -6.81 11.74
C ARG A 129 15.91 -6.84 10.28
N LEU A 130 16.68 -6.22 9.40
CA LEU A 130 16.46 -6.22 7.95
C LEU A 130 17.06 -7.45 7.27
N GLN A 131 17.81 -8.30 8.00
CA GLN A 131 18.29 -9.57 7.46
C GLN A 131 17.12 -10.46 7.06
N GLY A 132 17.04 -10.75 5.77
CA GLY A 132 15.94 -11.53 5.19
C GLY A 132 14.81 -10.69 4.61
N VAL A 133 14.84 -9.36 4.78
CA VAL A 133 14.09 -8.45 3.92
C VAL A 133 14.95 -8.21 2.68
N PRO A 134 14.59 -8.73 1.51
CA PRO A 134 15.37 -8.50 0.30
C PRO A 134 15.40 -7.00 0.04
N LEU A 135 16.58 -6.37 0.08
CA LEU A 135 16.76 -4.95 -0.24
C LEU A 135 16.41 -4.65 -1.71
N ASP A 136 16.45 -5.64 -2.54
CA ASP A 136 16.01 -5.70 -3.93
C ASP A 136 14.47 -5.67 -4.08
N VAL A 137 13.71 -5.90 -3.02
CA VAL A 137 12.25 -5.64 -2.96
C VAL A 137 11.91 -4.18 -3.28
N PHE A 138 12.89 -3.29 -3.22
CA PHE A 138 12.73 -1.89 -3.65
C PHE A 138 12.69 -1.70 -5.18
N LEU A 139 12.93 -2.72 -5.98
CA LEU A 139 12.92 -2.62 -7.43
C LEU A 139 11.56 -3.01 -7.99
N LEU A 140 10.90 -2.06 -8.68
CA LEU A 140 9.61 -2.28 -9.36
C LEU A 140 9.61 -3.49 -10.31
N ASP A 141 10.77 -3.87 -10.84
CA ASP A 141 10.93 -5.02 -11.72
C ASP A 141 10.80 -6.35 -10.99
N GLU A 142 11.15 -6.42 -9.70
CA GLU A 142 11.04 -7.64 -8.88
C GLU A 142 9.61 -7.88 -8.39
N ASP A 143 8.89 -6.83 -8.04
CA ASP A 143 7.46 -6.95 -7.76
C ASP A 143 6.70 -7.49 -8.99
N ARG A 144 7.10 -7.02 -10.17
CA ARG A 144 6.56 -7.54 -11.42
C ARG A 144 6.92 -9.01 -11.63
N ALA A 145 8.18 -9.37 -11.39
CA ALA A 145 8.64 -10.75 -11.48
C ALA A 145 7.93 -11.67 -10.47
N GLU A 146 7.66 -11.20 -9.26
CA GLU A 146 6.92 -11.97 -8.25
C GLU A 146 5.44 -12.12 -8.64
N VAL A 147 4.81 -11.07 -9.15
CA VAL A 147 3.44 -11.15 -9.70
C VAL A 147 3.39 -12.15 -10.86
N GLU A 148 4.32 -12.06 -11.80
CA GLU A 148 4.42 -13.00 -12.93
C GLU A 148 4.67 -14.44 -12.47
N ARG A 149 5.52 -14.63 -11.45
CA ARG A 149 5.77 -15.94 -10.83
C ARG A 149 4.49 -16.53 -10.24
N PHE A 150 3.74 -15.75 -9.44
CA PHE A 150 2.49 -16.21 -8.83
C PHE A 150 1.40 -16.48 -9.89
N GLN A 151 1.28 -15.62 -10.90
CA GLN A 151 0.36 -15.83 -11.99
C GLN A 151 0.68 -17.13 -12.74
N SER A 152 1.95 -17.34 -13.09
CA SER A 152 2.39 -18.53 -13.82
C SER A 152 2.30 -19.81 -13.00
N ALA A 153 2.61 -19.76 -11.71
CA ALA A 153 2.62 -20.93 -10.83
C ALA A 153 1.22 -21.37 -10.41
N TYR A 154 0.28 -20.41 -10.26
CA TYR A 154 -1.02 -20.66 -9.65
C TYR A 154 -2.22 -20.31 -10.54
N ASP A 155 -1.99 -19.82 -11.75
CA ASP A 155 -3.02 -19.39 -12.72
C ASP A 155 -4.07 -18.45 -12.10
N LEU A 156 -3.58 -17.44 -11.33
CA LEU A 156 -4.42 -16.47 -10.63
C LEU A 156 -4.50 -15.15 -11.40
N PRO A 157 -5.68 -14.48 -11.39
CA PRO A 157 -5.79 -13.12 -11.91
C PRO A 157 -4.91 -12.15 -11.14
N THR A 158 -4.40 -11.11 -11.81
CA THR A 158 -3.50 -10.07 -11.22
C THR A 158 -4.05 -9.51 -9.91
N GLY A 159 -5.35 -9.22 -9.84
CA GLY A 159 -5.95 -8.66 -8.61
C GLY A 159 -5.97 -9.62 -7.42
N ASP A 160 -5.93 -10.93 -7.64
CA ASP A 160 -5.80 -11.93 -6.58
C ASP A 160 -4.35 -12.02 -6.12
N VAL A 161 -3.43 -12.00 -7.07
CA VAL A 161 -1.98 -12.02 -6.81
C VAL A 161 -1.55 -10.77 -6.05
N ASP A 162 -1.96 -9.58 -6.49
CA ASP A 162 -1.66 -8.32 -5.81
C ASP A 162 -2.11 -8.33 -4.34
N ALA A 163 -3.30 -8.88 -4.08
CA ALA A 163 -3.83 -8.97 -2.72
C ALA A 163 -3.00 -9.92 -1.85
N LEU A 164 -2.60 -11.09 -2.38
CA LEU A 164 -1.78 -12.08 -1.67
C LEU A 164 -0.36 -11.56 -1.40
N ILE A 165 0.27 -10.95 -2.40
CA ILE A 165 1.65 -10.42 -2.28
C ILE A 165 1.70 -9.25 -1.30
N SER A 166 0.65 -8.42 -1.25
CA SER A 166 0.59 -7.26 -0.35
C SER A 166 0.43 -7.62 1.13
N ALA A 167 0.16 -8.87 1.48
CA ALA A 167 -0.08 -9.33 2.84
C ALA A 167 0.74 -10.60 3.15
N PRO A 168 1.95 -10.44 3.75
CA PRO A 168 2.90 -11.53 3.95
C PRO A 168 2.33 -12.76 4.65
N ASP A 169 1.51 -12.57 5.68
CA ASP A 169 0.89 -13.69 6.42
C ASP A 169 -0.14 -14.43 5.57
N GLN A 170 -0.92 -13.71 4.76
CA GLN A 170 -1.88 -14.29 3.84
C GLN A 170 -1.18 -15.04 2.71
N ARG A 171 -0.08 -14.48 2.18
CA ARG A 171 0.77 -15.12 1.18
C ARG A 171 1.31 -16.44 1.71
N ARG A 172 1.91 -16.43 2.91
CA ARG A 172 2.46 -17.62 3.56
C ARG A 172 1.40 -18.69 3.77
N PHE A 173 0.24 -18.30 4.26
CA PHE A 173 -0.89 -19.21 4.45
C PHE A 173 -1.35 -19.80 3.12
N PHE A 174 -1.47 -18.99 2.07
CA PHE A 174 -1.82 -19.43 0.73
C PHE A 174 -0.86 -20.48 0.18
N GLU A 175 0.45 -20.19 0.22
CA GLU A 175 1.48 -21.13 -0.25
C GLU A 175 1.46 -22.44 0.52
N GLN A 176 1.27 -22.39 1.83
CA GLN A 176 1.13 -23.59 2.67
C GLN A 176 -0.15 -24.37 2.35
N ALA A 177 -1.27 -23.71 2.09
CA ALA A 177 -2.52 -24.36 1.70
C ALA A 177 -2.40 -25.06 0.35
N VAL A 178 -1.78 -24.41 -0.65
CA VAL A 178 -1.54 -25.02 -1.95
C VAL A 178 -0.55 -26.19 -1.83
N ALA A 179 0.51 -26.05 -1.04
CA ALA A 179 1.46 -27.14 -0.77
C ALA A 179 0.79 -28.34 -0.07
N ALA A 180 -0.25 -28.11 0.74
CA ALA A 180 -1.08 -29.15 1.37
C ALA A 180 -2.11 -29.79 0.40
N GLY A 181 -2.10 -29.41 -0.88
CA GLY A 181 -2.97 -29.96 -1.92
C GLY A 181 -4.25 -29.15 -2.17
N GLY A 182 -4.30 -27.91 -1.70
CA GLY A 182 -5.38 -26.96 -1.99
C GLY A 182 -5.33 -26.48 -3.43
N ILE A 183 -6.50 -26.22 -4.02
CA ILE A 183 -6.62 -25.62 -5.36
C ILE A 183 -6.43 -24.11 -5.22
N ALA A 184 -5.53 -23.54 -6.02
CA ALA A 184 -5.09 -22.14 -5.85
C ALA A 184 -6.24 -21.12 -5.86
N LYS A 185 -7.15 -21.21 -6.83
CA LYS A 185 -8.26 -20.23 -6.94
C LYS A 185 -9.24 -20.27 -5.76
N PRO A 186 -9.75 -21.42 -5.28
CA PRO A 186 -10.52 -21.52 -4.04
C PRO A 186 -9.77 -20.98 -2.82
N MET A 187 -8.49 -21.30 -2.66
CA MET A 187 -7.68 -20.82 -1.54
C MET A 187 -7.53 -19.28 -1.56
N ALA A 188 -7.27 -18.70 -2.73
CA ALA A 188 -7.23 -17.23 -2.90
C ALA A 188 -8.58 -16.58 -2.55
N ASN A 189 -9.69 -17.16 -2.98
CA ASN A 189 -11.03 -16.67 -2.67
C ASN A 189 -11.32 -16.74 -1.16
N TRP A 190 -10.92 -17.82 -0.50
CA TRP A 190 -11.10 -17.99 0.95
C TRP A 190 -10.33 -16.92 1.73
N ILE A 191 -9.09 -16.66 1.35
CA ILE A 191 -8.26 -15.65 1.99
C ILE A 191 -8.84 -14.26 1.79
N ARG A 192 -9.28 -13.92 0.58
CA ARG A 192 -9.84 -12.59 0.26
C ARG A 192 -11.26 -12.38 0.80
N GLY A 193 -11.97 -13.42 1.10
CA GLY A 193 -13.33 -13.39 1.63
C GLY A 193 -13.38 -13.67 3.14
N PRO A 194 -13.59 -14.93 3.56
CA PRO A 194 -13.77 -15.29 4.95
C PRO A 194 -12.63 -14.86 5.89
N TRP A 195 -11.37 -15.07 5.47
CA TRP A 195 -10.21 -14.66 6.23
C TRP A 195 -10.14 -13.14 6.41
N ALA A 196 -10.23 -12.38 5.31
CA ALA A 196 -10.17 -10.93 5.35
C ALA A 196 -11.29 -10.34 6.21
N ARG A 197 -12.50 -10.89 6.12
CA ARG A 197 -13.62 -10.50 6.98
C ARG A 197 -13.29 -10.74 8.45
N TRP A 198 -12.82 -11.94 8.77
CA TRP A 198 -12.48 -12.29 10.15
C TRP A 198 -11.41 -11.36 10.72
N MET A 199 -10.34 -11.06 9.93
CA MET A 199 -9.28 -10.16 10.33
C MET A 199 -9.78 -8.73 10.59
N ASN A 200 -10.76 -8.26 9.82
CA ASN A 200 -11.37 -6.94 10.03
C ASN A 200 -12.21 -6.87 11.30
N GLU A 201 -12.91 -7.98 11.64
CA GLU A 201 -13.74 -8.07 12.84
C GLU A 201 -12.92 -8.31 14.12
N HIS A 202 -11.73 -8.94 14.01
CA HIS A 202 -10.88 -9.36 15.13
C HIS A 202 -9.47 -8.75 15.04
N SER A 203 -9.41 -7.43 14.93
CA SER A 203 -8.15 -6.70 14.80
C SER A 203 -7.15 -7.02 15.91
N GLY A 204 -5.96 -7.47 15.52
CA GLY A 204 -4.87 -7.81 16.45
C GLY A 204 -4.85 -9.27 16.89
N GLU A 205 -5.80 -10.08 16.45
CA GLU A 205 -5.81 -11.52 16.66
C GLU A 205 -5.32 -12.26 15.40
N THR A 206 -4.75 -13.43 15.56
CA THR A 206 -4.38 -14.32 14.46
C THR A 206 -5.39 -15.45 14.36
N PRO A 207 -5.99 -15.73 13.18
CA PRO A 207 -6.87 -16.86 13.01
C PRO A 207 -6.20 -18.17 13.42
N GLN A 208 -6.87 -18.96 14.25
CA GLN A 208 -6.34 -20.25 14.72
C GLN A 208 -6.58 -21.39 13.71
N VAL A 209 -6.94 -21.05 12.48
CA VAL A 209 -7.18 -21.99 11.39
C VAL A 209 -5.87 -22.34 10.70
N ARG A 210 -5.62 -23.64 10.51
CA ARG A 210 -4.46 -24.13 9.78
C ARG A 210 -4.77 -24.31 8.28
N PRO A 211 -3.75 -24.20 7.41
CA PRO A 211 -3.92 -24.36 5.97
C PRO A 211 -4.56 -25.70 5.56
N ASP A 212 -4.14 -26.80 6.20
CA ASP A 212 -4.66 -28.14 5.94
C ASP A 212 -6.17 -28.28 6.25
N GLN A 213 -6.65 -27.55 7.26
CA GLN A 213 -8.07 -27.55 7.63
C GLN A 213 -8.94 -26.85 6.58
N VAL A 214 -8.42 -25.76 5.99
CA VAL A 214 -9.14 -25.05 4.91
C VAL A 214 -9.16 -25.90 3.65
N VAL A 215 -8.09 -26.60 3.35
CA VAL A 215 -8.02 -27.54 2.21
C VAL A 215 -9.04 -28.68 2.38
N ASP A 216 -9.16 -29.25 3.58
CA ASP A 216 -10.16 -30.29 3.85
C ASP A 216 -11.60 -29.76 3.75
N LEU A 217 -11.85 -28.55 4.25
CA LEU A 217 -13.14 -27.88 4.13
C LEU A 217 -13.55 -27.68 2.67
N GLU A 218 -12.67 -27.11 1.86
CA GLU A 218 -12.93 -26.88 0.43
C GLU A 218 -13.16 -28.18 -0.34
N ARG A 219 -12.43 -29.24 0.02
CA ARG A 219 -12.65 -30.57 -0.58
C ARG A 219 -14.03 -31.11 -0.25
N ARG A 220 -14.49 -31.00 0.99
CA ARG A 220 -15.84 -31.44 1.40
C ARG A 220 -16.93 -30.63 0.72
N ILE A 221 -16.73 -29.34 0.51
CA ILE A 221 -17.67 -28.50 -0.26
C ILE A 221 -17.73 -28.97 -1.70
N ALA A 222 -16.57 -29.21 -2.33
CA ALA A 222 -16.51 -29.69 -3.71
C ALA A 222 -17.16 -31.08 -3.90
N ASP A 223 -17.06 -31.93 -2.89
CA ASP A 223 -17.67 -33.27 -2.88
C ASP A 223 -19.17 -33.26 -2.50
N GLY A 224 -19.74 -32.08 -2.23
CA GLY A 224 -21.16 -31.95 -1.84
C GLY A 224 -21.50 -32.56 -0.47
N GLN A 225 -20.52 -32.61 0.44
CA GLN A 225 -20.68 -33.09 1.79
C GLN A 225 -21.08 -31.98 2.77
N LEU A 226 -21.03 -30.73 2.32
CA LEU A 226 -21.40 -29.51 3.05
C LEU A 226 -22.19 -28.58 2.14
#